data_6afc6dc4863bd674f06aaaf350ee7cbf
#
_entry.id   6afc6dc4863bd674f06aaaf350ee7cbf
#
_cell.length_a   1.000
_cell.length_b   1.000
_cell.length_c   1.000
_cell.angle_alpha   90.00
_cell.angle_beta   90.00
_cell.angle_gamma   90.00
#
_symmetry.space_group_name_H-M   'P 1'
#
loop_
_entity.id
_entity.type
_entity.pdbx_description
1 polymer ?
#
loop_
_entity_poly.entity_id
_entity_poly.type
_entity_poly.pdbx_seq_one_letter_code
_entity_poly.pdbx_strand_id
1 'polypeptide(L)'
;WITASAVMHTSMLPYVTEHVDERIGGDIGVGTVQYITGAVVNNIKCLFPAGYGKAGVWLFAAVILFIIYIGYVYHSNDICLHSIIIYGIVGLIPYARYLVLHNHSYLHCFFTYRAQIATILAMFLITGSLVDWRWFADGAAKRTKS
;
A
#
# COMPACT_ATOMS: atom_id res chain seq x y z
N TRP A 1 -15.70 -13.99 18.18
CA TRP A 1 -15.13 -14.02 19.54
C TRP A 1 -16.20 -14.25 20.60
N ILE A 2 -17.27 -13.47 20.64
CA ILE A 2 -18.37 -13.61 21.61
C ILE A 2 -18.97 -15.00 21.53
N THR A 3 -19.26 -15.49 20.34
CA THR A 3 -19.78 -16.86 20.11
C THR A 3 -18.81 -17.94 20.56
N ALA A 4 -17.51 -17.78 20.26
CA ALA A 4 -16.48 -18.72 20.70
C ALA A 4 -16.36 -18.75 22.23
N SER A 5 -16.36 -17.59 22.90
CA SER A 5 -16.35 -17.51 24.36
C SER A 5 -17.57 -18.17 24.99
N ALA A 6 -18.76 -18.00 24.40
CA ALA A 6 -19.98 -18.62 24.86
C ALA A 6 -19.97 -20.15 24.72
N VAL A 7 -19.45 -20.66 23.61
CA VAL A 7 -19.34 -22.12 23.34
C VAL A 7 -18.30 -22.77 24.24
N MET A 8 -17.19 -22.08 24.49
CA MET A 8 -16.08 -22.66 25.29
C MET A 8 -16.21 -22.40 26.80
N HIS A 9 -17.27 -21.69 27.23
CA HIS A 9 -17.48 -21.29 28.63
C HIS A 9 -16.28 -20.59 29.27
N THR A 10 -15.41 -19.95 28.47
CA THR A 10 -14.19 -19.26 28.92
C THR A 10 -14.17 -17.86 28.31
N SER A 11 -13.71 -16.87 29.10
CA SER A 11 -13.51 -15.53 28.56
C SER A 11 -12.29 -15.53 27.63
N MET A 12 -12.48 -15.22 26.36
CA MET A 12 -11.40 -15.04 25.38
C MET A 12 -10.79 -13.63 25.43
N LEU A 13 -11.37 -12.73 26.24
CA LEU A 13 -10.97 -11.33 26.32
C LEU A 13 -9.50 -11.15 26.75
N PRO A 14 -9.00 -11.84 27.83
CA PRO A 14 -7.60 -11.71 28.22
C PRO A 14 -6.62 -12.15 27.11
N TYR A 15 -6.95 -13.25 26.42
CA TYR A 15 -6.15 -13.74 25.29
C TYR A 15 -6.12 -12.74 24.12
N VAL A 16 -7.25 -12.10 23.83
CA VAL A 16 -7.33 -11.08 22.78
C VAL A 16 -6.54 -9.83 23.16
N THR A 17 -6.64 -9.36 24.42
CA THR A 17 -5.90 -8.18 24.88
C THR A 17 -4.40 -8.41 24.88
N GLU A 18 -3.93 -9.57 25.35
CA GLU A 18 -2.51 -9.96 25.33
C GLU A 18 -1.96 -9.94 23.90
N HIS A 19 -2.66 -10.58 22.96
CA HIS A 19 -2.23 -10.59 21.55
C HIS A 19 -2.35 -9.22 20.86
N VAL A 20 -3.25 -8.37 21.27
CA VAL A 20 -3.33 -6.99 20.79
C VAL A 20 -2.12 -6.20 21.29
N ASP A 21 -1.79 -6.32 22.57
CA ASP A 21 -0.63 -5.65 23.18
C ASP A 21 0.69 -6.11 22.54
N GLU A 22 0.87 -7.41 22.27
CA GLU A 22 2.03 -7.92 21.53
C GLU A 22 2.16 -7.30 20.13
N ARG A 23 1.04 -7.10 19.45
CA ARG A 23 1.05 -6.58 18.06
C ARG A 23 1.25 -5.08 17.96
N ILE A 24 0.81 -4.34 18.99
CA ILE A 24 0.86 -2.87 19.01
C ILE A 24 2.03 -2.37 19.85
N GLY A 25 2.32 -3.00 20.99
CA GLY A 25 3.19 -2.46 22.03
C GLY A 25 4.36 -3.32 22.48
N GLY A 26 4.55 -4.53 21.94
CA GLY A 26 5.62 -5.44 22.37
C GLY A 26 6.99 -4.77 22.22
N ASP A 27 7.67 -4.55 23.34
CA ASP A 27 9.02 -3.99 23.37
C ASP A 27 10.04 -5.08 22.97
N ILE A 28 10.53 -5.02 21.74
CA ILE A 28 11.59 -5.89 21.23
C ILE A 28 12.94 -5.14 21.25
N GLY A 29 13.07 -4.09 22.06
CA GLY A 29 14.32 -3.35 22.23
C GLY A 29 14.70 -2.43 21.06
N VAL A 30 13.77 -2.17 20.16
CA VAL A 30 13.94 -1.27 19.00
C VAL A 30 13.02 -0.06 19.17
N GLY A 31 13.50 1.14 18.89
CA GLY A 31 12.69 2.36 19.03
C GLY A 31 11.48 2.36 18.08
N THR A 32 10.34 2.91 18.52
CA THR A 32 9.08 2.96 17.76
C THR A 32 9.24 3.49 16.33
N VAL A 33 10.04 4.52 16.13
CA VAL A 33 10.32 5.10 14.79
C VAL A 33 11.01 4.08 13.90
N GLN A 34 11.95 3.30 14.46
CA GLN A 34 12.66 2.26 13.70
C GLN A 34 11.73 1.10 13.32
N TYR A 35 10.74 0.77 14.16
CA TYR A 35 9.71 -0.20 13.82
C TYR A 35 8.83 0.27 12.68
N ILE A 36 8.32 1.50 12.76
CA ILE A 36 7.44 2.06 11.74
C ILE A 36 8.15 2.14 10.39
N THR A 37 9.35 2.72 10.37
CA THR A 37 10.16 2.81 9.14
C THR A 37 10.55 1.44 8.62
N GLY A 38 10.94 0.53 9.51
CA GLY A 38 11.26 -0.85 9.17
C GLY A 38 10.06 -1.61 8.64
N ALA A 39 8.87 -1.43 9.21
CA ALA A 39 7.64 -2.04 8.73
C ALA A 39 7.36 -1.63 7.28
N VAL A 40 7.42 -0.33 6.98
CA VAL A 40 7.20 0.18 5.62
C VAL A 40 8.27 -0.33 4.65
N VAL A 41 9.55 -0.12 4.98
CA VAL A 41 10.67 -0.47 4.09
C VAL A 41 10.76 -1.97 3.84
N ASN A 42 10.58 -2.80 4.88
CA ASN A 42 10.64 -4.25 4.73
C ASN A 42 9.47 -4.79 3.91
N ASN A 43 8.27 -4.23 4.08
CA ASN A 43 7.13 -4.61 3.26
C ASN A 43 7.32 -4.22 1.78
N ILE A 44 7.93 -3.07 1.47
CA ILE A 44 8.30 -2.71 0.10
C ILE A 44 9.37 -3.66 -0.45
N LYS A 45 10.40 -4.00 0.34
CA LYS A 45 11.42 -4.97 -0.07
C LYS A 45 10.85 -6.35 -0.41
N CYS A 46 9.83 -6.79 0.33
CA CYS A 46 9.17 -8.08 0.11
C CYS A 46 8.35 -8.15 -1.20
N LEU A 47 8.09 -7.03 -1.88
CA LEU A 47 7.51 -7.02 -3.24
C LEU A 47 8.48 -7.58 -4.30
N PHE A 48 9.77 -7.66 -4.00
CA PHE A 48 10.81 -8.00 -4.95
C PHE A 48 11.48 -9.32 -4.56
N PRO A 49 12.00 -10.09 -5.53
CA PRO A 49 12.70 -11.35 -5.26
C PRO A 49 13.86 -11.18 -4.28
N ALA A 50 14.17 -12.24 -3.55
CA ALA A 50 15.27 -12.27 -2.60
C ALA A 50 16.59 -11.78 -3.25
N GLY A 51 17.29 -10.90 -2.55
CA GLY A 51 18.53 -10.27 -3.04
C GLY A 51 18.36 -8.92 -3.74
N TYR A 52 17.18 -8.60 -4.26
CA TYR A 52 16.93 -7.33 -4.96
C TYR A 52 16.17 -6.30 -4.09
N GLY A 53 15.91 -6.58 -2.82
CA GLY A 53 15.07 -5.75 -1.97
C GLY A 53 15.46 -4.27 -1.88
N LYS A 54 16.77 -3.96 -1.83
CA LYS A 54 17.23 -2.56 -1.81
C LYS A 54 16.99 -1.86 -3.16
N ALA A 55 17.33 -2.52 -4.26
CA ALA A 55 17.07 -2.01 -5.61
C ALA A 55 15.55 -1.89 -5.85
N GLY A 56 14.75 -2.80 -5.31
CA GLY A 56 13.31 -2.78 -5.37
C GLY A 56 12.69 -1.53 -4.74
N VAL A 57 13.21 -1.07 -3.60
CA VAL A 57 12.73 0.18 -2.98
C VAL A 57 12.94 1.38 -3.90
N TRP A 58 14.11 1.47 -4.54
CA TRP A 58 14.39 2.53 -5.51
C TRP A 58 13.54 2.40 -6.77
N LEU A 59 13.35 1.17 -7.25
CA LEU A 59 12.45 0.93 -8.38
C LEU A 59 11.02 1.34 -8.05
N PHE A 60 10.51 1.02 -6.87
CA PHE A 60 9.20 1.44 -6.42
C PHE A 60 9.07 2.97 -6.39
N ALA A 61 10.07 3.67 -5.84
CA ALA A 61 10.10 5.12 -5.86
C ALA A 61 10.15 5.69 -7.29
N ALA A 62 10.93 5.08 -8.19
CA ALA A 62 11.00 5.49 -9.59
C ALA A 62 9.66 5.29 -10.31
N VAL A 63 8.94 4.19 -10.05
CA VAL A 63 7.60 3.96 -10.60
C VAL A 63 6.61 5.01 -10.10
N ILE A 64 6.65 5.38 -8.81
CA ILE A 64 5.81 6.46 -8.28
C ILE A 64 6.08 7.78 -9.01
N LEU A 65 7.36 8.15 -9.12
CA LEU A 65 7.76 9.39 -9.81
C LEU A 65 7.35 9.38 -11.29
N PHE A 66 7.49 8.23 -11.96
CA PHE A 66 7.06 8.06 -13.35
C PHE A 66 5.54 8.22 -13.51
N ILE A 67 4.75 7.67 -12.60
CA ILE A 67 3.29 7.81 -12.59
C ILE A 67 2.89 9.27 -12.39
N ILE A 68 3.53 9.97 -11.46
CA ILE A 68 3.31 11.41 -11.23
C ILE A 68 3.67 12.20 -12.49
N TYR A 69 4.80 11.89 -13.12
CA TYR A 69 5.23 12.54 -14.37
C TYR A 69 4.23 12.33 -15.51
N ILE A 70 3.76 11.09 -15.73
CA ILE A 70 2.73 10.78 -16.72
C ILE A 70 1.44 11.58 -16.44
N GLY A 71 0.98 11.58 -15.19
CA GLY A 71 -0.19 12.34 -14.78
C GLY A 71 -0.03 13.86 -15.00
N TYR A 72 1.18 14.38 -14.83
CA TYR A 72 1.46 15.80 -15.07
C TYR A 72 1.49 16.15 -16.57
N VAL A 73 2.18 15.33 -17.39
CA VAL A 73 2.38 15.61 -18.83
C VAL A 73 1.12 15.39 -19.66
N TYR A 74 0.35 14.35 -19.33
CA TYR A 74 -0.84 13.94 -20.10
C TYR A 74 -2.14 14.19 -19.34
N HIS A 75 -2.18 15.21 -18.47
CA HIS A 75 -3.36 15.49 -17.66
C HIS A 75 -4.58 15.85 -18.52
N SER A 76 -5.73 15.36 -18.11
CA SER A 76 -7.02 15.73 -18.68
C SER A 76 -7.52 17.03 -18.03
N ASN A 77 -8.19 17.87 -18.80
CA ASN A 77 -8.87 19.07 -18.26
C ASN A 77 -10.11 18.69 -17.42
N ASP A 78 -10.66 17.49 -17.62
CA ASP A 78 -11.85 16.99 -16.93
C ASP A 78 -11.46 16.06 -15.76
N ILE A 79 -10.64 16.55 -14.82
CA ILE A 79 -10.16 15.76 -13.69
C ILE A 79 -11.28 15.58 -12.67
N CYS A 80 -11.67 14.33 -12.41
CA CYS A 80 -12.57 13.98 -11.31
C CYS A 80 -11.81 13.90 -9.98
N LEU A 81 -11.71 15.04 -9.30
CA LEU A 81 -11.00 15.15 -8.00
C LEU A 81 -11.53 14.15 -6.94
N HIS A 82 -12.84 13.88 -6.93
CA HIS A 82 -13.45 12.90 -6.03
C HIS A 82 -12.84 11.50 -6.19
N SER A 83 -12.68 11.04 -7.42
CA SER A 83 -12.10 9.72 -7.71
C SER A 83 -10.64 9.65 -7.23
N ILE A 84 -9.86 10.70 -7.45
CA ILE A 84 -8.47 10.77 -7.01
C ILE A 84 -8.36 10.71 -5.49
N ILE A 85 -9.22 11.45 -4.77
CA ILE A 85 -9.24 11.43 -3.30
C ILE A 85 -9.60 10.03 -2.78
N ILE A 86 -10.64 9.40 -3.34
CA ILE A 86 -11.06 8.05 -2.93
C ILE A 86 -9.93 7.04 -3.17
N TYR A 87 -9.34 7.03 -4.36
CA TYR A 87 -8.23 6.12 -4.66
C TYR A 87 -6.99 6.42 -3.80
N GLY A 88 -6.71 7.69 -3.53
CA GLY A 88 -5.65 8.09 -2.62
C GLY A 88 -5.85 7.54 -1.21
N ILE A 89 -7.05 7.65 -0.65
CA ILE A 89 -7.40 7.08 0.65
C ILE A 89 -7.21 5.56 0.64
N VAL A 90 -7.73 4.86 -0.39
CA VAL A 90 -7.57 3.40 -0.52
C VAL A 90 -6.09 3.02 -0.60
N GLY A 91 -5.29 3.77 -1.35
CA GLY A 91 -3.85 3.54 -1.47
C GLY A 91 -3.07 3.74 -0.16
N LEU A 92 -3.59 4.54 0.77
CA LEU A 92 -2.96 4.80 2.08
C LEU A 92 -3.34 3.76 3.15
N ILE A 93 -4.37 2.94 2.93
CA ILE A 93 -4.83 1.93 3.92
C ILE A 93 -3.70 0.99 4.36
N PRO A 94 -2.83 0.43 3.49
CA PRO A 94 -1.72 -0.41 3.94
C PRO A 94 -0.77 0.30 4.89
N TYR A 95 -0.49 1.58 4.65
CA TYR A 95 0.42 2.36 5.49
C TYR A 95 -0.21 2.70 6.84
N ALA A 96 -1.50 3.04 6.87
CA ALA A 96 -2.24 3.19 8.12
C ALA A 96 -2.18 1.90 8.96
N ARG A 97 -2.35 0.73 8.32
CA ARG A 97 -2.17 -0.56 8.97
C ARG A 97 -0.76 -0.75 9.51
N TYR A 98 0.28 -0.39 8.75
CA TYR A 98 1.68 -0.52 9.21
C TYR A 98 1.99 0.41 10.37
N LEU A 99 1.34 1.58 10.46
CA LEU A 99 1.46 2.48 11.60
C LEU A 99 0.82 1.90 12.86
N VAL A 100 -0.39 1.36 12.74
CA VAL A 100 -1.15 0.81 13.88
C VAL A 100 -0.58 -0.53 14.33
N LEU A 101 -0.26 -1.44 13.40
CA LEU A 101 0.25 -2.78 13.65
C LEU A 101 1.73 -2.87 13.30
N HIS A 102 2.54 -1.90 13.75
CA HIS A 102 3.94 -1.77 13.34
C HIS A 102 4.78 -2.98 13.72
N ASN A 103 4.64 -3.52 14.94
CA ASN A 103 5.35 -4.73 15.37
C ASN A 103 5.02 -5.93 14.48
N HIS A 104 3.73 -6.19 14.30
CA HIS A 104 3.28 -7.30 13.45
C HIS A 104 3.74 -7.11 12.00
N SER A 105 3.66 -5.92 11.46
CA SER A 105 4.05 -5.62 10.09
C SER A 105 5.56 -5.66 9.88
N TYR A 106 6.35 -5.36 10.90
CA TYR A 106 7.80 -5.48 10.89
C TYR A 106 8.26 -6.94 10.89
N LEU A 107 7.73 -7.74 11.82
CA LEU A 107 8.11 -9.15 12.00
C LEU A 107 7.59 -10.04 10.88
N HIS A 108 6.40 -9.77 10.38
CA HIS A 108 5.71 -10.58 9.38
C HIS A 108 5.62 -9.91 8.01
N CYS A 109 6.64 -9.13 7.61
CA CYS A 109 6.65 -8.43 6.33
C CYS A 109 6.42 -9.35 5.12
N PHE A 110 6.84 -10.62 5.19
CA PHE A 110 6.62 -11.64 4.16
C PHE A 110 5.14 -12.04 3.94
N PHE A 111 4.24 -11.66 4.86
CA PHE A 111 2.79 -11.77 4.67
C PHE A 111 2.13 -10.43 4.42
N THR A 112 2.54 -9.42 5.18
CA THR A 112 1.85 -8.13 5.23
C THR A 112 2.11 -7.28 3.98
N TYR A 113 3.22 -7.55 3.24
CA TYR A 113 3.53 -6.86 1.99
C TYR A 113 2.43 -6.98 0.93
N ARG A 114 1.62 -8.05 0.98
CA ARG A 114 0.50 -8.24 0.05
C ARG A 114 -0.54 -7.12 0.10
N ALA A 115 -0.64 -6.43 1.23
CA ALA A 115 -1.52 -5.26 1.36
C ALA A 115 -1.11 -4.12 0.40
N GLN A 116 0.16 -4.05 -0.03
CA GLN A 116 0.67 -3.06 -1.00
C GLN A 116 -0.03 -3.15 -2.37
N ILE A 117 -0.70 -4.27 -2.67
CA ILE A 117 -1.48 -4.39 -3.93
C ILE A 117 -2.56 -3.31 -4.01
N ALA A 118 -3.15 -2.92 -2.87
CA ALA A 118 -4.13 -1.85 -2.82
C ALA A 118 -3.51 -0.49 -3.21
N THR A 119 -2.28 -0.21 -2.74
CA THR A 119 -1.53 0.99 -3.13
C THR A 119 -1.21 1.00 -4.61
N ILE A 120 -0.68 -0.12 -5.13
CA ILE A 120 -0.33 -0.25 -6.55
C ILE A 120 -1.56 -0.06 -7.43
N LEU A 121 -2.67 -0.73 -7.09
CA LEU A 121 -3.93 -0.60 -7.82
C LEU A 121 -4.46 0.84 -7.77
N ALA A 122 -4.45 1.47 -6.58
CA ALA A 122 -4.86 2.87 -6.42
C ALA A 122 -4.02 3.82 -7.29
N MET A 123 -2.71 3.60 -7.37
CA MET A 123 -1.83 4.39 -8.23
C MET A 123 -2.19 4.24 -9.71
N PHE A 124 -2.46 3.03 -10.19
CA PHE A 124 -2.94 2.81 -11.56
C PHE A 124 -4.27 3.49 -11.82
N LEU A 125 -5.21 3.42 -10.89
CA LEU A 125 -6.53 4.06 -11.02
C LEU A 125 -6.42 5.58 -11.01
N ILE A 126 -5.57 6.17 -10.16
CA ILE A 126 -5.28 7.61 -10.16
C ILE A 126 -4.69 8.03 -11.50
N THR A 127 -3.67 7.31 -11.99
CA THR A 127 -3.04 7.60 -13.29
C THR A 127 -4.05 7.51 -14.41
N GLY A 128 -4.88 6.45 -14.43
CA GLY A 128 -5.93 6.28 -15.41
C GLY A 128 -6.97 7.40 -15.39
N SER A 129 -7.22 8.00 -14.22
CA SER A 129 -8.14 9.14 -14.06
C SER A 129 -7.52 10.48 -14.44
N LEU A 130 -6.19 10.59 -14.42
CA LEU A 130 -5.46 11.81 -14.74
C LEU A 130 -5.16 11.94 -16.24
N VAL A 131 -4.96 10.82 -16.94
CA VAL A 131 -4.51 10.78 -18.32
C VAL A 131 -5.66 11.06 -19.28
N ASP A 132 -5.45 11.96 -20.24
CA ASP A 132 -6.37 12.14 -21.38
C ASP A 132 -6.15 11.02 -22.43
N TRP A 133 -7.01 10.03 -22.39
CA TRP A 133 -6.97 8.87 -23.29
C TRP A 133 -7.27 9.21 -24.76
N ARG A 134 -7.89 10.37 -25.05
CA ARG A 134 -8.19 10.82 -26.41
C ARG A 134 -6.91 11.03 -27.22
N TRP A 135 -5.85 11.51 -26.56
CA TRP A 135 -4.55 11.68 -27.19
C TRP A 135 -4.00 10.39 -27.80
N PHE A 136 -4.19 9.26 -27.11
CA PHE A 136 -3.77 7.94 -27.62
C PHE A 136 -4.67 7.46 -28.76
N ALA A 137 -5.98 7.70 -28.71
CA ALA A 137 -6.92 7.32 -29.74
C ALA A 137 -6.66 8.08 -31.06
N ASP A 138 -6.40 9.40 -31.01
CA ASP A 138 -6.11 10.23 -32.16
C ASP A 138 -4.76 9.89 -32.80
N GLY A 139 -3.75 9.55 -32.00
CA GLY A 139 -2.46 9.08 -32.48
C GLY A 139 -2.56 7.75 -33.23
N ALA A 140 -3.39 6.83 -32.77
CA ALA A 140 -3.67 5.56 -33.44
C ALA A 140 -4.42 5.76 -34.77
N ALA A 141 -5.41 6.65 -34.78
CA ALA A 141 -6.19 6.96 -35.99
C ALA A 141 -5.34 7.63 -37.10
N LYS A 142 -4.34 8.41 -36.76
CA LYS A 142 -3.38 8.99 -37.73
C LYS A 142 -2.45 7.94 -38.33
N ARG A 143 -2.04 6.93 -37.58
CA ARG A 143 -1.16 5.86 -38.07
C ARG A 143 -1.85 4.88 -39.01
N THR A 144 -3.17 4.71 -38.91
CA THR A 144 -3.94 3.85 -39.81
C THR A 144 -4.29 4.52 -41.16
N LYS A 145 -4.05 5.83 -41.30
CA LYS A 145 -4.32 6.60 -42.54
C LYS A 145 -3.04 6.89 -43.36
N SER A 146 -1.89 6.52 -42.88
CA SER A 146 -0.60 6.56 -43.61
C SER A 146 -0.20 5.18 -44.11
#